data_299a89ffcce5af72615ea010e03d578d
#
_entry.id   299a89ffcce5af72615ea010e03d578d
#
_cell.length_a   1.000
_cell.length_b   1.000
_cell.length_c   1.000
_cell.angle_alpha   90.00
_cell.angle_beta   90.00
_cell.angle_gamma   90.00
#
_symmetry.space_group_name_H-M   'P 1'
#
loop_
_entity.id
_entity.type
_entity.pdbx_description
1 polymer ?
#
loop_
_entity_poly.entity_id
_entity_poly.type
_entity_poly.pdbx_seq_one_letter_code
_entity_poly.pdbx_strand_id
1 'polypeptide(L)'
;MSLDLFMVRDLRESYCTLGVLTVREHKLHTMERAWIPNPDGGRSGKRFESCVSDGTYKLEPHRSEKYPVAWALVNPALDVVHYPADVQKGRELQVRQTILIHPANFWHDLLGCIGPGRSRVKANGEWMVQSSRD
;
A
#
# COMPACT_ATOMS: atom_id res chain seq x y z
N MET A 1 -0.41 10.81 -22.45
CA MET A 1 0.29 9.52 -22.30
C MET A 1 0.20 9.08 -20.85
N SER A 2 -0.28 7.89 -20.60
CA SER A 2 -0.37 7.36 -19.23
C SER A 2 0.89 6.59 -18.87
N LEU A 3 1.23 6.60 -17.59
CA LEU A 3 2.31 5.80 -17.05
C LEU A 3 1.71 4.67 -16.22
N ASP A 4 1.99 3.43 -16.62
CA ASP A 4 1.51 2.26 -15.89
C ASP A 4 2.62 1.73 -15.00
N LEU A 5 2.24 1.39 -13.77
CA LEU A 5 3.11 0.74 -12.79
C LEU A 5 2.62 -0.68 -12.60
N PHE A 6 3.56 -1.61 -12.48
CA PHE A 6 3.25 -3.01 -12.23
C PHE A 6 3.91 -3.44 -10.93
N MET A 7 3.13 -4.06 -10.05
CA MET A 7 3.64 -4.58 -8.80
C MET A 7 3.28 -6.04 -8.65
N VAL A 8 4.29 -6.86 -8.37
CA VAL A 8 4.12 -8.29 -8.10
C VAL A 8 4.52 -8.53 -6.66
N ARG A 9 3.59 -9.10 -5.89
CA ARG A 9 3.86 -9.53 -4.51
C ARG A 9 4.53 -10.90 -4.58
N ASP A 10 5.82 -10.98 -4.23
CA ASP A 10 6.62 -12.18 -4.42
C ASP A 10 6.96 -12.93 -3.13
N LEU A 11 6.72 -12.33 -1.98
CA LEU A 11 6.99 -12.98 -0.70
C LEU A 11 5.96 -12.57 0.34
N ARG A 12 5.29 -13.56 0.92
CA ARG A 12 4.26 -13.33 1.94
C ARG A 12 4.69 -13.98 3.24
N GLU A 13 4.95 -13.15 4.24
CA GLU A 13 5.25 -13.60 5.59
C GLU A 13 4.04 -13.39 6.50
N SER A 14 4.08 -13.96 7.69
CA SER A 14 2.98 -13.80 8.64
C SER A 14 2.75 -12.34 9.07
N TYR A 15 3.79 -11.51 8.96
CA TYR A 15 3.75 -10.12 9.43
C TYR A 15 3.83 -9.08 8.31
N CYS A 16 4.26 -9.47 7.12
CA CYS A 16 4.40 -8.51 6.01
C CYS A 16 4.27 -9.17 4.65
N THR A 17 4.11 -8.32 3.63
CA THR A 17 4.11 -8.71 2.23
C THR A 17 5.20 -7.93 1.53
N LEU A 18 6.05 -8.62 0.80
CA LEU A 18 7.09 -7.99 -0.03
C LEU A 18 6.74 -8.15 -1.50
N GLY A 19 7.16 -7.18 -2.29
CA GLY A 19 6.94 -7.21 -3.72
C GLY A 19 7.98 -6.45 -4.49
N VAL A 20 7.79 -6.41 -5.79
CA VAL A 20 8.62 -5.66 -6.72
C VAL A 20 7.71 -4.75 -7.54
N LEU A 21 7.97 -3.46 -7.50
CA LEU A 21 7.27 -2.44 -8.26
C LEU A 21 8.12 -2.07 -9.47
N THR A 22 7.56 -2.22 -10.66
CA THR A 22 8.24 -1.85 -11.90
C THR A 22 7.68 -0.54 -12.43
N VAL A 23 8.57 0.44 -12.62
CA VAL A 23 8.26 1.73 -13.19
C VAL A 23 9.13 1.89 -14.42
N ARG A 24 8.55 1.66 -15.61
CA ARG A 24 9.30 1.57 -16.86
C ARG A 24 10.40 0.50 -16.75
N GLU A 25 11.68 0.89 -16.82
CA GLU A 25 12.82 -0.02 -16.69
C GLU A 25 13.37 -0.12 -15.27
N HIS A 26 12.82 0.66 -14.32
CA HIS A 26 13.26 0.68 -12.94
C HIS A 26 12.46 -0.28 -12.09
N LYS A 27 13.14 -0.96 -11.16
CA LYS A 27 12.49 -1.87 -10.22
C LYS A 27 12.79 -1.43 -8.80
N LEU A 28 11.74 -1.38 -7.99
CA LEU A 28 11.84 -1.06 -6.57
C LEU A 28 11.25 -2.21 -5.76
N HIS A 29 11.82 -2.45 -4.59
CA HIS A 29 11.22 -3.38 -3.64
C HIS A 29 10.12 -2.68 -2.89
N THR A 30 9.07 -3.43 -2.55
CA THR A 30 7.95 -2.87 -1.81
C THR A 30 7.70 -3.65 -0.53
N MET A 31 7.16 -2.96 0.46
CA MET A 31 6.73 -3.57 1.70
C MET A 31 5.32 -3.13 2.04
N GLU A 32 4.54 -4.08 2.50
CA GLU A 32 3.19 -3.87 2.97
C GLU A 32 2.96 -4.72 4.20
N ARG A 33 1.86 -4.47 4.91
CA ARG A 33 1.40 -5.38 5.95
C ARG A 33 0.92 -6.69 5.32
N ALA A 34 0.83 -7.74 6.14
CA ALA A 34 0.26 -9.00 5.71
C ALA A 34 -1.23 -8.84 5.40
N TRP A 35 -1.76 -9.72 4.55
CA TRP A 35 -3.17 -9.74 4.24
C TRP A 35 -3.99 -10.27 5.40
N ILE A 36 -4.98 -9.49 5.83
CA ILE A 36 -5.95 -9.88 6.86
C ILE A 36 -7.34 -9.57 6.30
N PRO A 37 -8.21 -10.57 6.13
CA PRO A 37 -9.56 -10.31 5.61
C PRO A 37 -10.31 -9.32 6.49
N ASN A 38 -11.18 -8.53 5.86
CA ASN A 38 -12.01 -7.57 6.58
C ASN A 38 -13.19 -8.32 7.23
N PRO A 39 -13.30 -8.30 8.57
CA PRO A 39 -14.39 -9.01 9.24
C PRO A 39 -15.78 -8.40 8.96
N ASP A 40 -15.79 -7.16 8.45
CA ASP A 40 -17.05 -6.45 8.15
C ASP A 40 -17.41 -6.53 6.67
N GLY A 41 -16.74 -7.39 5.89
CA GLY A 41 -17.11 -7.70 4.52
C GLY A 41 -16.48 -6.82 3.45
N GLY A 42 -15.57 -5.91 3.81
CA GLY A 42 -14.85 -5.10 2.83
C GLY A 42 -13.91 -5.94 1.96
N ARG A 43 -13.68 -5.50 0.73
CA ARG A 43 -12.93 -6.27 -0.27
C ARG A 43 -11.43 -6.10 -0.20
N SER A 44 -10.93 -5.10 0.50
CA SER A 44 -9.49 -4.80 0.55
C SER A 44 -8.89 -4.89 1.94
N GLY A 45 -9.33 -5.88 2.70
CA GLY A 45 -8.69 -6.22 3.96
C GLY A 45 -9.12 -5.36 5.14
N LYS A 46 -8.67 -5.76 6.30
CA LYS A 46 -9.01 -5.12 7.56
C LYS A 46 -8.31 -3.76 7.67
N ARG A 47 -9.08 -2.74 8.07
CA ARG A 47 -8.55 -1.38 8.20
C ARG A 47 -7.36 -1.33 9.16
N PHE A 48 -6.35 -0.54 8.77
CA PHE A 48 -5.12 -0.28 9.53
C PHE A 48 -4.21 -1.50 9.77
N GLU A 49 -4.66 -2.71 9.48
CA GLU A 49 -3.93 -3.93 9.81
C GLU A 49 -3.52 -4.76 8.60
N SER A 50 -4.19 -4.56 7.46
CA SER A 50 -3.97 -5.37 6.26
C SER A 50 -3.46 -4.55 5.09
N CYS A 51 -2.70 -5.18 4.20
CA CYS A 51 -2.49 -4.64 2.86
C CYS A 51 -3.83 -4.65 2.11
N VAL A 52 -3.90 -3.94 0.97
CA VAL A 52 -5.10 -3.94 0.13
C VAL A 52 -5.09 -5.14 -0.82
N SER A 53 -6.24 -5.43 -1.45
CA SER A 53 -6.34 -6.58 -2.34
C SER A 53 -5.52 -6.40 -3.61
N ASP A 54 -5.20 -7.52 -4.26
CA ASP A 54 -4.67 -7.48 -5.63
C ASP A 54 -5.72 -6.86 -6.54
N GLY A 55 -5.27 -6.17 -7.56
CA GLY A 55 -6.18 -5.55 -8.52
C GLY A 55 -5.54 -4.38 -9.24
N THR A 56 -6.35 -3.67 -10.00
CA THR A 56 -5.92 -2.50 -10.75
C THR A 56 -6.43 -1.25 -10.04
N TYR A 57 -5.53 -0.30 -9.82
CA TYR A 57 -5.82 0.93 -9.10
C TYR A 57 -5.46 2.13 -9.94
N LYS A 58 -6.29 3.18 -9.86
CA LYS A 58 -5.91 4.48 -10.35
C LYS A 58 -5.00 5.13 -9.30
N LEU A 59 -3.95 5.80 -9.75
CA LEU A 59 -3.07 6.56 -8.86
C LEU A 59 -3.42 8.03 -8.94
N GLU A 60 -3.66 8.64 -7.78
CA GLU A 60 -3.95 10.07 -7.67
C GLU A 60 -2.86 10.73 -6.82
N PRO A 61 -2.36 11.91 -7.24
CA PRO A 61 -1.40 12.62 -6.41
C PRO A 61 -1.98 12.93 -5.03
N HIS A 62 -1.16 12.76 -4.01
CA HIS A 62 -1.55 13.09 -2.64
C HIS A 62 -0.47 13.93 -1.99
N ARG A 63 -0.86 15.01 -1.34
CA ARG A 63 0.04 15.87 -0.59
C ARG A 63 -0.54 16.13 0.78
N SER A 64 0.30 15.97 1.79
CA SER A 64 -0.04 16.31 3.16
C SER A 64 1.22 16.78 3.87
N GLU A 65 1.07 17.32 5.05
CA GLU A 65 2.22 17.73 5.84
C GLU A 65 3.15 16.55 6.13
N LYS A 66 2.55 15.40 6.49
CA LYS A 66 3.31 14.18 6.78
C LYS A 66 3.91 13.55 5.53
N TYR A 67 3.20 13.61 4.40
CA TYR A 67 3.63 13.00 3.15
C TYR A 67 3.57 14.04 2.03
N PRO A 68 4.62 14.88 1.88
CA PRO A 68 4.61 15.97 0.90
C PRO A 68 4.49 15.50 -0.54
N VAL A 69 5.01 14.30 -0.83
CA VAL A 69 4.89 13.70 -2.16
C VAL A 69 4.51 12.24 -1.99
N ALA A 70 3.32 11.89 -2.41
CA ALA A 70 2.82 10.52 -2.36
C ALA A 70 1.78 10.30 -3.44
N TRP A 71 1.42 9.04 -3.67
CA TRP A 71 0.39 8.64 -4.62
C TRP A 71 -0.62 7.78 -3.92
N ALA A 72 -1.90 8.10 -4.10
CA ALA A 72 -2.99 7.35 -3.50
C ALA A 72 -3.52 6.32 -4.48
N LEU A 73 -3.81 5.11 -3.98
CA LEU A 73 -4.47 4.06 -4.75
C LEU A 73 -5.97 4.26 -4.67
N VAL A 74 -6.66 4.21 -5.81
CA VAL A 74 -8.10 4.39 -5.86
C VAL A 74 -8.74 3.32 -6.74
N ASN A 75 -9.67 2.56 -6.16
CA ASN A 75 -10.58 1.67 -6.88
C ASN A 75 -11.80 1.40 -5.99
N PRO A 76 -12.88 2.19 -6.16
CA PRO A 76 -14.07 2.01 -5.31
C PRO A 76 -14.70 0.62 -5.40
N ALA A 77 -14.58 -0.07 -6.54
CA ALA A 77 -15.07 -1.43 -6.69
C ALA A 77 -14.34 -2.42 -5.80
N LEU A 78 -13.13 -2.09 -5.36
CA LEU A 78 -12.34 -2.88 -4.41
C LEU A 78 -12.38 -2.27 -3.01
N ASP A 79 -13.29 -1.35 -2.77
CA ASP A 79 -13.45 -0.66 -1.48
C ASP A 79 -12.21 0.16 -1.07
N VAL A 80 -11.56 0.81 -2.05
CA VAL A 80 -10.40 1.68 -1.79
C VAL A 80 -10.68 3.05 -2.39
N VAL A 81 -10.70 4.08 -1.54
CA VAL A 81 -10.95 5.46 -1.94
C VAL A 81 -9.83 6.38 -1.45
N HIS A 82 -9.78 7.61 -1.99
CA HIS A 82 -8.67 8.53 -1.67
C HIS A 82 -8.89 9.24 -0.33
N TYR A 83 -10.01 9.96 -0.19
CA TYR A 83 -10.24 10.84 0.96
C TYR A 83 -11.31 10.30 1.91
N PRO A 84 -11.26 10.69 3.20
CA PRO A 84 -12.32 10.32 4.13
C PRO A 84 -13.71 10.72 3.62
N ALA A 85 -13.82 11.86 2.94
CA ALA A 85 -15.09 12.34 2.41
C ALA A 85 -15.65 11.45 1.29
N ASP A 86 -14.80 10.63 0.66
CA ASP A 86 -15.22 9.71 -0.39
C ASP A 86 -15.83 8.41 0.16
N VAL A 87 -15.74 8.20 1.48
CA VAL A 87 -16.31 7.02 2.12
C VAL A 87 -17.82 7.20 2.24
N GLN A 88 -18.56 6.28 1.62
CA GLN A 88 -20.02 6.31 1.65
C GLN A 88 -20.52 6.05 3.08
N LYS A 89 -21.49 6.86 3.51
CA LYS A 89 -22.06 6.74 4.85
C LYS A 89 -22.60 5.33 5.07
N GLY A 90 -22.26 4.75 6.21
CA GLY A 90 -22.65 3.39 6.55
C GLY A 90 -21.64 2.33 6.12
N ARG A 91 -20.59 2.72 5.37
CA ARG A 91 -19.58 1.78 4.91
C ARG A 91 -18.19 2.02 5.49
N GLU A 92 -18.12 2.73 6.60
CA GLU A 92 -16.84 3.14 7.20
C GLU A 92 -15.95 1.94 7.62
N LEU A 93 -16.54 0.82 7.96
CA LEU A 93 -15.78 -0.37 8.37
C LEU A 93 -15.35 -1.23 7.19
N GLN A 94 -15.96 -1.07 6.00
CA GLN A 94 -15.66 -1.86 4.82
C GLN A 94 -14.65 -1.17 3.91
N VAL A 95 -14.62 0.16 3.90
CA VAL A 95 -13.86 0.93 2.92
C VAL A 95 -12.51 1.35 3.47
N ARG A 96 -11.46 1.16 2.67
CA ARG A 96 -10.11 1.63 2.96
C ARG A 96 -9.94 3.01 2.35
N GLN A 97 -9.35 3.93 3.09
CA GLN A 97 -9.10 5.29 2.61
C GLN A 97 -7.64 5.68 2.79
N THR A 98 -7.19 6.58 1.93
CA THR A 98 -5.84 7.16 2.02
C THR A 98 -4.77 6.06 2.05
N ILE A 99 -4.85 5.15 1.10
CA ILE A 99 -3.84 4.11 0.90
C ILE A 99 -2.79 4.70 -0.03
N LEU A 100 -1.62 4.95 0.50
CA LEU A 100 -0.58 5.70 -0.21
C LEU A 100 0.64 4.83 -0.52
N ILE A 101 1.34 5.20 -1.59
CA ILE A 101 2.72 4.78 -1.80
C ILE A 101 3.55 5.89 -1.18
N HIS A 102 4.24 5.62 -0.09
CA HIS A 102 5.01 6.62 0.66
C HIS A 102 6.25 5.99 1.29
N PRO A 103 7.27 6.81 1.62
CA PRO A 103 8.48 6.28 2.26
C PRO A 103 8.21 5.59 3.58
N ALA A 104 8.75 4.41 3.75
CA ALA A 104 8.72 3.65 5.00
C ALA A 104 9.76 2.53 4.92
N ASN A 105 10.25 2.09 6.05
CA ASN A 105 11.25 1.02 6.11
C ASN A 105 10.69 -0.29 6.65
N PHE A 106 9.76 -0.23 7.62
CA PHE A 106 9.21 -1.40 8.29
C PHE A 106 7.70 -1.52 8.09
N TRP A 107 7.21 -2.75 8.15
CA TRP A 107 5.78 -3.03 7.96
C TRP A 107 4.88 -2.29 8.96
N HIS A 108 5.36 -2.11 10.18
CA HIS A 108 4.55 -1.44 11.22
C HIS A 108 4.47 0.07 11.05
N ASP A 109 5.28 0.64 10.13
CA ASP A 109 5.14 2.06 9.75
C ASP A 109 4.03 2.25 8.71
N LEU A 110 3.42 1.14 8.25
CA LEU A 110 2.42 1.14 7.20
C LEU A 110 1.08 0.65 7.77
N LEU A 111 0.04 1.45 7.62
CA LEU A 111 -1.31 1.05 8.05
C LEU A 111 -2.15 0.58 6.85
N GLY A 112 -1.53 -0.18 5.96
CA GLY A 112 -2.11 -0.65 4.72
C GLY A 112 -1.49 -0.02 3.49
N CYS A 113 -0.64 0.98 3.66
CA CYS A 113 0.06 1.66 2.57
C CYS A 113 1.21 0.81 2.03
N ILE A 114 1.79 1.27 0.92
CA ILE A 114 2.90 0.59 0.25
C ILE A 114 4.17 1.40 0.48
N GLY A 115 5.20 0.76 1.05
CA GLY A 115 6.50 1.38 1.27
C GLY A 115 7.51 0.92 0.23
N PRO A 116 7.94 1.80 -0.70
CA PRO A 116 8.95 1.43 -1.68
C PRO A 116 10.36 1.61 -1.15
N GLY A 117 11.31 0.90 -1.72
CA GLY A 117 12.73 1.03 -1.39
C GLY A 117 13.60 0.44 -2.46
N ARG A 118 14.87 0.81 -2.49
CA ARG A 118 15.82 0.28 -3.50
C ARG A 118 16.23 -1.15 -3.23
N SER A 119 16.22 -1.57 -1.96
CA SER A 119 16.63 -2.91 -1.58
C SER A 119 15.78 -3.43 -0.43
N ARG A 120 15.83 -4.74 -0.25
CA ARG A 120 15.21 -5.40 0.90
C ARG A 120 16.27 -6.19 1.66
N VAL A 121 16.22 -6.12 2.99
CA VAL A 121 17.14 -6.87 3.85
C VAL A 121 16.39 -7.37 5.08
N LYS A 122 16.96 -8.36 5.76
CA LYS A 122 16.48 -8.79 7.08
C LYS A 122 17.32 -8.15 8.16
N ALA A 123 16.65 -7.58 9.16
CA ALA A 123 17.28 -7.01 10.34
C ALA A 123 16.54 -7.51 11.57
N ASN A 124 17.28 -8.13 12.51
CA ASN A 124 16.69 -8.69 13.74
C ASN A 124 15.53 -9.66 13.45
N GLY A 125 15.66 -10.47 12.40
CA GLY A 125 14.65 -11.46 12.05
C GLY A 125 13.46 -10.94 11.27
N GLU A 126 13.41 -9.64 10.96
CA GLU A 126 12.32 -9.05 10.19
C GLU A 126 12.81 -8.43 8.91
N TRP A 127 11.98 -8.54 7.86
CA TRP A 127 12.25 -7.86 6.58
C TRP A 127 12.06 -6.36 6.71
N MET A 128 12.86 -5.60 5.98
CA MET A 128 12.71 -4.16 5.82
C MET A 128 13.13 -3.74 4.41
N VAL A 129 12.64 -2.60 3.96
CA VAL A 129 13.13 -1.97 2.72
C VAL A 129 14.02 -0.80 3.08
N GLN A 130 15.03 -0.56 2.24
CA GLN A 130 16.02 0.50 2.45
C GLN A 130 16.00 1.50 1.33
N SER A 131 16.50 2.70 1.60
CA SER A 131 16.56 3.81 0.64
C SER A 131 15.18 4.19 0.13
N SER A 132 14.23 4.23 1.04
CA SER A 132 12.82 4.47 0.74
C SER A 132 12.56 5.86 0.16
N ARG A 133 13.42 6.83 0.46
CA ARG A 133 13.26 8.20 -0.02
C ARG A 133 14.02 8.49 -1.30
N ASP A 134 14.83 7.55 -1.76
CA ASP A 134 15.56 7.67 -3.00
C ASP A 134 14.71 7.13 -4.15
#